data_a25fe4d1a45d15ef3a7a8702c2f56de6
#
_entry.id   a25fe4d1a45d15ef3a7a8702c2f56de6
#
_cell.length_a   1.000
_cell.length_b   1.000
_cell.length_c   1.000
_cell.angle_alpha   90.00
_cell.angle_beta   90.00
_cell.angle_gamma   90.00
#
_symmetry.space_group_name_H-M   'P 1'
#
loop_
_entity.id
_entity.type
_entity.pdbx_description
1 polymer ?
#
loop_
_entity_poly.entity_id
_entity_poly.type
_entity_poly.pdbx_seq_one_letter_code
_entity_poly.pdbx_strand_id
1 'polypeptide(L)'
;MCSCRYRWYNTILRNRLNKEPTGRDDPFDDYKKDGGDFPFVTTLHVLNSMIIKLSRAQKARTVFRGTAGGYFPKKFWVPNEDNIRGGVELAFMSTTLNRKVAMHYAQADDKPSVVFEIPVSAPTR
;
A
#
# COMPACT_ATOMS: atom_id res chain seq x y z
N MET A 1 -5.31 14.83 10.22
CA MET A 1 -6.26 13.79 10.68
C MET A 1 -6.15 12.62 9.70
N CYS A 2 -5.25 11.69 9.95
CA CYS A 2 -5.11 10.51 9.08
C CYS A 2 -6.34 9.64 9.32
N SER A 3 -7.12 9.41 8.28
CA SER A 3 -8.37 8.69 8.38
C SER A 3 -8.10 7.26 8.87
N CYS A 4 -8.59 6.90 10.04
CA CYS A 4 -8.57 5.53 10.57
C CYS A 4 -9.10 4.53 9.52
N ARG A 5 -10.03 4.96 8.68
CA ARG A 5 -10.64 4.17 7.62
C ARG A 5 -9.63 3.70 6.56
N TYR A 6 -8.68 4.56 6.14
CA TYR A 6 -7.62 4.16 5.21
C TYR A 6 -6.76 3.02 5.77
N ARG A 7 -6.43 3.08 7.05
CA ARG A 7 -5.69 2.02 7.74
C ARG A 7 -6.49 0.72 7.74
N TRP A 8 -7.79 0.78 7.99
CA TRP A 8 -8.66 -0.39 8.00
C TRP A 8 -8.74 -1.08 6.64
N TYR A 9 -9.01 -0.35 5.57
CA TYR A 9 -9.05 -0.91 4.22
C TYR A 9 -7.75 -1.60 3.85
N ASN A 10 -6.62 -0.98 4.17
CA ASN A 10 -5.31 -1.54 3.85
C ASN A 10 -4.97 -2.76 4.70
N THR A 11 -5.39 -2.81 5.96
CA THR A 11 -5.23 -3.98 6.81
C THR A 11 -6.02 -5.16 6.25
N ILE A 12 -7.27 -4.96 5.86
CA ILE A 12 -8.10 -6.00 5.25
C ILE A 12 -7.46 -6.57 3.98
N LEU A 13 -7.01 -5.69 3.09
CA LEU A 13 -6.41 -6.11 1.82
C LEU A 13 -5.13 -6.93 2.04
N ARG A 14 -4.27 -6.52 2.98
CA ARG A 14 -3.04 -7.25 3.30
C ARG A 14 -3.32 -8.58 3.97
N ASN A 15 -4.23 -8.65 4.92
CA ASN A 15 -4.53 -9.87 5.66
C ASN A 15 -5.22 -10.93 4.78
N ARG A 16 -6.05 -10.54 3.82
CA ARG A 16 -6.69 -11.50 2.91
C ARG A 16 -5.74 -12.19 1.96
N LEU A 17 -4.68 -11.54 1.59
CA LEU A 17 -3.75 -12.03 0.57
C LEU A 17 -2.49 -12.64 1.18
N ASN A 18 -2.17 -12.30 2.40
CA ASN A 18 -1.13 -12.96 3.18
C ASN A 18 -1.73 -14.16 3.92
N LYS A 19 -1.29 -15.37 3.57
CA LYS A 19 -1.63 -16.61 4.29
C LYS A 19 -1.06 -16.63 5.72
N GLU A 20 -0.08 -15.80 6.01
CA GLU A 20 0.53 -15.62 7.32
C GLU A 20 -0.11 -14.41 8.02
N PRO A 21 -0.65 -14.56 9.23
CA PRO A 21 -1.12 -13.44 10.03
C PRO A 21 0.05 -12.48 10.27
N THR A 22 -0.10 -11.23 9.95
CA THR A 22 0.98 -10.23 10.10
C THR A 22 1.29 -9.88 11.57
N GLY A 23 0.81 -10.66 12.54
CA GLY A 23 1.04 -10.46 13.99
C GLY A 23 0.55 -9.11 14.54
N ARG A 24 -0.15 -8.34 13.73
CA ARG A 24 -0.82 -7.11 14.15
C ARG A 24 -2.26 -7.45 14.48
N ASP A 25 -2.74 -6.98 15.61
CA ASP A 25 -4.14 -7.06 15.99
C ASP A 25 -4.98 -6.62 14.79
N ASP A 26 -5.74 -7.56 14.23
CA ASP A 26 -6.69 -7.24 13.17
C ASP A 26 -7.80 -6.40 13.82
N PRO A 27 -7.97 -5.12 13.46
CA PRO A 27 -9.00 -4.28 14.07
C PRO A 27 -10.42 -4.81 13.84
N PHE A 28 -10.56 -5.93 13.16
CA PHE A 28 -11.81 -6.61 12.87
C PHE A 28 -11.94 -7.99 13.52
N ASP A 29 -11.01 -8.41 14.37
CA ASP A 29 -11.14 -9.68 15.07
C ASP A 29 -12.40 -9.73 15.93
N ASP A 30 -12.80 -8.60 16.52
CA ASP A 30 -14.06 -8.48 17.26
C ASP A 30 -15.27 -8.60 16.32
N TYR A 31 -15.18 -8.07 15.10
CA TYR A 31 -16.24 -8.17 14.09
C TYR A 31 -16.42 -9.59 13.54
N LYS A 32 -15.34 -10.37 13.45
CA LYS A 32 -15.39 -11.78 13.05
C LYS A 32 -16.01 -12.68 14.11
N LYS A 33 -15.81 -12.35 15.38
CA LYS A 33 -16.40 -13.09 16.51
C LYS A 33 -17.93 -13.03 16.51
N ASP A 34 -18.51 -11.96 16.03
CA ASP A 34 -19.94 -11.76 15.95
C ASP A 34 -20.58 -12.32 14.67
N GLY A 35 -19.83 -13.07 13.84
CA GLY A 35 -20.34 -13.68 12.60
C GLY A 35 -20.65 -12.66 11.49
N GLY A 36 -20.16 -11.45 11.61
CA GLY A 36 -20.35 -10.38 10.64
C GLY A 36 -19.63 -10.64 9.31
N ASP A 37 -20.31 -10.43 8.20
CA ASP A 37 -19.70 -10.38 6.87
C ASP A 37 -18.72 -9.20 6.79
N PHE A 38 -17.74 -9.31 5.90
CA PHE A 38 -16.71 -8.30 5.71
C PHE A 38 -17.29 -6.91 5.48
N PRO A 39 -17.20 -5.97 6.44
CA PRO A 39 -17.64 -4.61 6.19
C PRO A 39 -16.76 -4.05 5.07
N PHE A 40 -17.24 -3.18 4.25
CA PHE A 40 -16.48 -2.47 3.20
C PHE A 40 -16.18 -3.21 1.89
N VAL A 41 -16.68 -4.42 1.63
CA VAL A 41 -16.48 -5.09 0.33
C VAL A 41 -16.91 -4.17 -0.81
N THR A 42 -18.11 -3.60 -0.73
CA THR A 42 -18.64 -2.65 -1.72
C THR A 42 -17.74 -1.42 -1.84
N THR A 43 -17.29 -0.86 -0.72
CA THR A 43 -16.40 0.31 -0.72
C THR A 43 -15.07 0.00 -1.40
N LEU A 44 -14.46 -1.16 -1.10
CA LEU A 44 -13.22 -1.59 -1.73
C LEU A 44 -13.37 -1.80 -3.24
N HIS A 45 -14.48 -2.40 -3.67
CA HIS A 45 -14.80 -2.55 -5.10
C HIS A 45 -14.97 -1.22 -5.81
N VAL A 46 -15.70 -0.29 -5.20
CA VAL A 46 -15.89 1.05 -5.75
C VAL A 46 -14.57 1.79 -5.85
N LEU A 47 -13.75 1.79 -4.81
CA LEU A 47 -12.42 2.44 -4.82
C LEU A 47 -11.52 1.85 -5.91
N ASN A 48 -11.44 0.53 -6.01
CA ASN A 48 -10.64 -0.13 -7.04
C ASN A 48 -11.13 0.23 -8.45
N SER A 49 -12.44 0.17 -8.68
CA SER A 49 -13.06 0.56 -9.96
C SER A 49 -12.77 2.01 -10.32
N MET A 50 -12.83 2.92 -9.35
CA MET A 50 -12.50 4.34 -9.56
C MET A 50 -11.03 4.53 -9.92
N ILE A 51 -10.10 3.86 -9.22
CA ILE A 51 -8.67 3.92 -9.52
C ILE A 51 -8.40 3.45 -10.96
N ILE A 52 -8.98 2.32 -11.36
CA ILE A 52 -8.83 1.78 -12.71
C ILE A 52 -9.38 2.75 -13.76
N LYS A 53 -10.54 3.36 -13.53
CA LYS A 53 -11.14 4.33 -14.46
C LYS A 53 -10.32 5.60 -14.57
N LEU A 54 -9.86 6.14 -13.44
CA LEU A 54 -9.06 7.36 -13.40
C LEU A 54 -7.66 7.16 -13.97
N SER A 55 -7.09 5.95 -13.86
CA SER A 55 -5.78 5.65 -14.43
C SER A 55 -5.73 5.87 -15.95
N ARG A 56 -6.85 5.67 -16.64
CA ARG A 56 -6.96 5.89 -18.10
C ARG A 56 -6.80 7.36 -18.51
N ALA A 57 -7.13 8.29 -17.62
CA ALA A 57 -6.99 9.72 -17.84
C ALA A 57 -5.66 10.28 -17.29
N GLN A 58 -4.86 9.43 -16.67
CA GLN A 58 -3.63 9.87 -16.02
C GLN A 58 -2.53 10.13 -17.05
N LYS A 59 -1.82 11.26 -16.87
CA LYS A 59 -0.60 11.57 -17.62
C LYS A 59 0.61 10.90 -16.95
N ALA A 60 1.61 10.52 -17.76
CA ALA A 60 2.89 10.05 -17.26
C ALA A 60 3.50 11.08 -16.30
N ARG A 61 3.95 10.64 -15.12
CA ARG A 61 4.57 11.50 -14.12
C ARG A 61 5.34 10.67 -13.11
N THR A 62 6.24 11.31 -12.38
CA THR A 62 6.86 10.71 -11.21
C THR A 62 6.07 11.03 -9.96
N VAL A 63 5.81 10.02 -9.14
CA VAL A 63 5.18 10.16 -7.83
C VAL A 63 6.09 9.64 -6.73
N PHE A 64 5.90 10.12 -5.53
CA PHE A 64 6.76 9.81 -4.38
C PHE A 64 5.93 9.19 -3.25
N ARG A 65 6.56 8.28 -2.52
CA ARG A 65 6.02 7.70 -1.29
C ARG A 65 7.11 7.57 -0.24
N GLY A 66 6.87 8.15 0.93
CA GLY A 66 7.71 7.97 2.11
C GLY A 66 7.19 6.87 3.02
N THR A 67 8.07 6.03 3.53
CA THR A 67 7.79 5.03 4.56
C THR A 67 8.81 5.12 5.66
N ALA A 68 8.31 5.16 6.90
CA ALA A 68 9.11 5.21 8.10
C ALA A 68 9.23 3.82 8.74
N GLY A 69 10.37 3.49 9.31
CA GLY A 69 10.55 2.38 10.23
C GLY A 69 10.58 0.99 9.59
N GLY A 70 11.14 0.82 8.40
CA GLY A 70 11.21 -0.49 7.78
C GLY A 70 12.51 -0.78 7.03
N TYR A 71 12.98 -2.04 7.12
CA TYR A 71 13.98 -2.60 6.25
C TYR A 71 13.30 -3.46 5.19
N PHE A 72 13.79 -3.37 3.96
CA PHE A 72 13.35 -4.28 2.91
C PHE A 72 14.14 -5.59 3.02
N PRO A 73 13.47 -6.74 2.91
CA PRO A 73 14.14 -8.04 2.94
C PRO A 73 15.10 -8.19 1.76
N LYS A 74 16.08 -9.10 1.90
CA LYS A 74 17.11 -9.34 0.88
C LYS A 74 16.52 -9.57 -0.52
N LYS A 75 15.41 -10.30 -0.61
CA LYS A 75 14.67 -10.56 -1.87
C LYS A 75 14.16 -9.31 -2.60
N PHE A 76 14.13 -8.17 -1.92
CA PHE A 76 13.76 -6.90 -2.56
C PHE A 76 14.89 -6.35 -3.42
N TRP A 77 16.13 -6.62 -3.02
CA TRP A 77 17.34 -6.09 -3.65
C TRP A 77 18.03 -7.10 -4.58
N VAL A 78 18.01 -8.36 -4.20
CA VAL A 78 18.71 -9.44 -4.89
C VAL A 78 17.69 -10.29 -5.64
N PRO A 79 17.87 -10.48 -6.95
CA PRO A 79 17.03 -11.37 -7.75
C PRO A 79 17.04 -12.81 -7.22
N ASN A 80 15.92 -13.50 -7.37
CA ASN A 80 15.81 -14.94 -7.16
C ASN A 80 16.29 -15.73 -8.39
N GLU A 81 16.10 -17.05 -8.38
CA GLU A 81 16.49 -17.97 -9.48
C GLU A 81 15.78 -17.62 -10.81
N ASP A 82 14.59 -17.03 -10.77
CA ASP A 82 13.82 -16.56 -11.92
C ASP A 82 14.19 -15.15 -12.37
N ASN A 83 15.28 -14.56 -11.81
CA ASN A 83 15.69 -13.18 -12.03
C ASN A 83 14.63 -12.13 -11.61
N ILE A 84 13.78 -12.47 -10.65
CA ILE A 84 12.76 -11.58 -10.08
C ILE A 84 13.25 -11.00 -8.76
N ARG A 85 13.12 -9.68 -8.59
CA ARG A 85 13.39 -8.95 -7.35
C ARG A 85 12.28 -7.95 -7.08
N GLY A 86 12.11 -7.53 -5.81
CA GLY A 86 11.12 -6.54 -5.44
C GLY A 86 10.06 -7.09 -4.49
N GLY A 87 8.90 -6.48 -4.51
CA GLY A 87 7.75 -6.87 -3.69
C GLY A 87 6.46 -6.32 -4.27
N VAL A 88 5.35 -6.84 -3.81
CA VAL A 88 4.01 -6.40 -4.20
C VAL A 88 3.34 -5.74 -3.00
N GLU A 89 2.81 -4.53 -3.18
CA GLU A 89 1.91 -3.92 -2.22
C GLU A 89 0.48 -4.36 -2.55
N LEU A 90 -0.13 -5.09 -1.64
CA LEU A 90 -1.45 -5.68 -1.81
C LEU A 90 -2.58 -4.72 -1.44
N ALA A 91 -2.25 -3.57 -0.87
CA ALA A 91 -3.19 -2.57 -0.41
C ALA A 91 -3.11 -1.29 -1.26
N PHE A 92 -4.00 -0.34 -0.97
CA PHE A 92 -3.94 0.97 -1.61
C PHE A 92 -2.67 1.71 -1.19
N MET A 93 -1.88 2.09 -2.17
CA MET A 93 -0.64 2.81 -1.97
C MET A 93 -0.83 4.30 -2.24
N SER A 94 -0.91 5.10 -1.18
CA SER A 94 -0.96 6.56 -1.32
C SER A 94 0.39 7.11 -1.75
N THR A 95 0.37 8.04 -2.69
CA THR A 95 1.55 8.71 -3.23
C THR A 95 1.32 10.22 -3.29
N THR A 96 2.37 10.97 -3.50
CA THR A 96 2.34 12.43 -3.66
C THR A 96 3.20 12.87 -4.83
N LEU A 97 2.87 14.01 -5.43
CA LEU A 97 3.71 14.66 -6.44
C LEU A 97 4.85 15.47 -5.83
N ASN A 98 4.78 15.76 -4.55
CA ASN A 98 5.76 16.57 -3.85
C ASN A 98 6.72 15.69 -3.04
N ARG A 99 7.99 15.62 -3.47
CA ARG A 99 9.04 14.85 -2.81
C ARG A 99 9.25 15.24 -1.33
N LYS A 100 9.10 16.53 -1.00
CA LYS A 100 9.26 17.00 0.39
C LYS A 100 8.17 16.41 1.31
N VAL A 101 6.95 16.27 0.80
CA VAL A 101 5.84 15.62 1.53
C VAL A 101 6.17 14.15 1.79
N ALA A 102 6.67 13.42 0.79
CA ALA A 102 7.11 12.04 0.98
C ALA A 102 8.24 11.93 2.00
N MET A 103 9.22 12.83 1.96
CA MET A 103 10.30 12.88 2.95
C MET A 103 9.78 13.12 4.37
N HIS A 104 8.80 14.01 4.53
CA HIS A 104 8.16 14.25 5.83
C HIS A 104 7.49 12.98 6.38
N TYR A 105 6.76 12.23 5.54
CA TYR A 105 6.17 10.95 5.93
C TYR A 105 7.19 9.83 6.18
N ALA A 106 8.37 9.95 5.64
CA ALA A 106 9.46 9.01 5.87
C ALA A 106 10.21 9.29 7.18
N GLN A 107 10.05 10.46 7.77
CA GLN A 107 10.73 10.82 9.03
C GLN A 107 10.25 9.88 10.15
N ALA A 108 11.23 9.24 10.77
CA ALA A 108 11.03 8.45 11.99
C ALA A 108 12.27 8.62 12.85
N ASP A 109 12.06 8.91 14.11
CA ASP A 109 13.13 8.99 15.08
C ASP A 109 13.79 7.60 15.20
N ASP A 110 15.10 7.54 15.05
CA ASP A 110 15.95 6.35 15.21
C ASP A 110 15.61 5.11 14.34
N LYS A 111 14.82 5.27 13.29
CA LYS A 111 14.48 4.17 12.38
C LYS A 111 14.84 4.50 10.94
N PRO A 112 15.26 3.48 10.15
CA PRO A 112 15.57 3.70 8.76
C PRO A 112 14.30 4.15 8.00
N SER A 113 14.51 5.06 7.08
CA SER A 113 13.47 5.67 6.26
C SER A 113 13.73 5.39 4.79
N VAL A 114 12.68 5.17 4.03
CA VAL A 114 12.77 4.98 2.59
C VAL A 114 11.81 5.92 1.86
N VAL A 115 12.31 6.55 0.81
CA VAL A 115 11.47 7.31 -0.12
C VAL A 115 11.52 6.62 -1.47
N PHE A 116 10.36 6.14 -1.91
CA PHE A 116 10.19 5.61 -3.25
C PHE A 116 9.98 6.75 -4.23
N GLU A 117 10.68 6.68 -5.33
CA GLU A 117 10.43 7.46 -6.52
C GLU A 117 9.90 6.54 -7.60
N ILE A 118 8.65 6.74 -7.99
CA ILE A 118 7.90 5.80 -8.83
C ILE A 118 7.53 6.51 -10.13
N PRO A 119 8.17 6.15 -11.25
CA PRO A 119 7.73 6.63 -12.56
C PRO A 119 6.43 5.92 -12.95
N VAL A 120 5.38 6.69 -13.16
CA VAL A 120 4.08 6.19 -13.62
C VAL A 120 3.95 6.50 -15.09
N SER A 121 3.88 5.45 -15.89
CA SER A 121 3.66 5.56 -17.34
C SER A 121 2.20 5.92 -17.64
N ALA A 122 1.97 6.62 -18.74
CA ALA A 122 0.63 6.71 -19.29
C ALA A 122 0.17 5.31 -19.73
N PRO A 123 -1.11 4.96 -19.57
CA PRO A 123 -1.61 3.69 -20.08
C PRO A 123 -1.41 3.64 -21.60
N THR A 124 -0.81 2.56 -22.09
CA THR A 124 -0.77 2.26 -23.52
C THR A 124 -2.20 1.99 -23.99
N ARG A 125 -2.61 2.67 -25.03
CA ARG A 125 -3.91 2.45 -25.70
C ARG A 125 -3.91 1.13 -26.45
#